data_e3d1bda52bfd3d8e7c46daca27ad89e4
#
_entry.id   e3d1bda52bfd3d8e7c46daca27ad89e4
#
_cell.length_a   1.000
_cell.length_b   1.000
_cell.length_c   1.000
_cell.angle_alpha   90.00
_cell.angle_beta   90.00
_cell.angle_gamma   90.00
#
_symmetry.space_group_name_H-M   'P 1'
#
loop_
_entity.id
_entity.type
_entity.pdbx_description
1 polymer ?
#
loop_
_entity_poly.entity_id
_entity_poly.type
_entity_poly.pdbx_seq_one_letter_code
_entity_poly.pdbx_strand_id
1 'polypeptide(L)'
;GSLGSCSACHSRHDFSPRRARQPENCGKCHLGPDHPQEEIFNESKHGVAYRDLREHMNLDAKDWVLGKDYSQAPTCATCHMSANTRNGGKVSHDPAQRISWTNRPPVSLRMDTDAEGNVVTETDPDKRKTLIADSADQKRGRMKDVCLHCHTPDYVNGFYKQYDDLVVLFN
;
A
#
# COMPACT_ATOMS: atom_id res chain seq x y z
N GLY A 1 -4.41 -14.94 -5.51
CA GLY A 1 -3.12 -15.39 -6.02
C GLY A 1 -2.03 -15.26 -4.96
N SER A 2 -1.05 -16.16 -5.00
CA SER A 2 0.09 -16.12 -4.07
C SER A 2 1.17 -15.17 -4.60
N LEU A 3 1.82 -14.39 -3.71
CA LEU A 3 3.01 -13.61 -4.05
C LEU A 3 4.24 -14.49 -4.35
N GLY A 4 4.12 -15.79 -4.25
CA GLY A 4 5.22 -16.73 -4.40
C GLY A 4 6.01 -16.94 -3.11
N SER A 5 7.27 -17.34 -3.24
CA SER A 5 8.16 -17.56 -2.10
C SER A 5 8.72 -16.24 -1.55
N CYS A 6 9.26 -16.27 -0.34
CA CYS A 6 9.94 -15.12 0.29
C CYS A 6 11.00 -14.49 -0.63
N SER A 7 11.64 -15.30 -1.49
CA SER A 7 12.67 -14.84 -2.43
C SER A 7 12.13 -14.00 -3.60
N ALA A 8 10.81 -13.86 -3.75
CA ALA A 8 10.22 -12.92 -4.72
C ALA A 8 10.56 -11.47 -4.35
N CYS A 9 10.53 -11.16 -3.04
CA CYS A 9 10.85 -9.83 -2.50
C CYS A 9 12.23 -9.78 -1.85
N HIS A 10 12.61 -10.80 -1.08
CA HIS A 10 13.94 -10.94 -0.52
C HIS A 10 14.85 -11.75 -1.46
N SER A 11 16.11 -11.39 -1.56
CA SER A 11 17.01 -12.19 -2.40
C SER A 11 17.27 -13.57 -1.79
N ARG A 12 17.51 -14.55 -2.65
CA ARG A 12 17.66 -15.95 -2.23
C ARG A 12 18.87 -16.18 -1.31
N HIS A 13 19.98 -15.45 -1.53
CA HIS A 13 21.24 -15.73 -0.88
C HIS A 13 21.54 -14.83 0.31
N ASP A 14 21.12 -13.57 0.29
CA ASP A 14 21.36 -12.62 1.36
C ASP A 14 20.12 -12.23 2.16
N PHE A 15 18.93 -12.62 1.70
CA PHE A 15 17.64 -12.31 2.32
C PHE A 15 17.50 -10.85 2.75
N SER A 16 17.91 -9.92 1.88
CA SER A 16 18.07 -8.50 2.18
C SER A 16 16.75 -7.79 2.43
N PRO A 17 16.52 -7.21 3.62
CA PRO A 17 15.39 -6.30 3.87
C PRO A 17 15.48 -5.02 3.02
N ARG A 18 16.68 -4.48 2.82
CA ARG A 18 16.93 -3.31 1.95
C ARG A 18 16.33 -3.52 0.58
N ARG A 19 16.60 -4.67 -0.05
CA ARG A 19 16.08 -5.00 -1.37
C ARG A 19 14.56 -5.06 -1.39
N ALA A 20 13.94 -5.70 -0.39
CA ALA A 20 12.49 -5.83 -0.31
C ALA A 20 11.75 -4.49 -0.16
N ARG A 21 12.43 -3.46 0.37
CA ARG A 21 11.89 -2.12 0.64
C ARG A 21 12.00 -1.15 -0.52
N GLN A 22 12.82 -1.48 -1.51
CA GLN A 22 13.04 -0.62 -2.68
C GLN A 22 11.91 -0.75 -3.70
N PRO A 23 11.44 0.36 -4.32
CA PRO A 23 10.40 0.35 -5.35
C PRO A 23 10.70 -0.57 -6.52
N GLU A 24 11.95 -0.63 -6.95
CA GLU A 24 12.43 -1.47 -8.06
C GLU A 24 12.18 -2.97 -7.82
N ASN A 25 12.02 -3.37 -6.57
CA ASN A 25 11.67 -4.74 -6.25
C ASN A 25 10.19 -5.05 -6.52
N CYS A 26 9.31 -4.09 -6.26
CA CYS A 26 7.88 -4.16 -6.59
C CYS A 26 7.67 -4.03 -8.10
N GLY A 27 8.45 -3.17 -8.75
CA GLY A 27 8.45 -2.93 -10.19
C GLY A 27 8.72 -4.16 -11.04
N LYS A 28 9.33 -5.22 -10.52
CA LYS A 28 9.47 -6.48 -11.26
C LYS A 28 8.15 -7.08 -11.75
N CYS A 29 7.05 -6.76 -11.06
CA CYS A 29 5.71 -7.21 -11.38
C CYS A 29 4.75 -6.04 -11.65
N HIS A 30 5.00 -4.87 -11.06
CA HIS A 30 4.15 -3.69 -11.17
C HIS A 30 4.73 -2.66 -12.16
N LEU A 31 4.87 -3.08 -13.43
CA LEU A 31 5.37 -2.27 -14.54
C LEU A 31 4.59 -2.57 -15.83
N GLY A 32 4.74 -1.70 -16.82
CA GLY A 32 4.16 -1.85 -18.15
C GLY A 32 2.70 -1.41 -18.25
N PRO A 33 2.05 -1.62 -19.41
CA PRO A 33 0.80 -0.96 -19.76
C PRO A 33 -0.38 -1.29 -18.85
N ASP A 34 -0.40 -2.49 -18.27
CA ASP A 34 -1.51 -2.93 -17.42
C ASP A 34 -1.32 -2.57 -15.92
N HIS A 35 -0.06 -2.41 -15.49
CA HIS A 35 0.30 -2.20 -14.08
C HIS A 35 1.45 -1.20 -13.93
N PRO A 36 1.32 0.05 -14.39
CA PRO A 36 2.42 1.04 -14.46
C PRO A 36 2.75 1.69 -13.12
N GLN A 37 2.60 0.97 -11.99
CA GLN A 37 2.76 1.59 -10.68
C GLN A 37 4.20 2.04 -10.40
N GLU A 38 5.21 1.32 -10.92
CA GLU A 38 6.61 1.74 -10.78
C GLU A 38 6.88 3.02 -11.55
N GLU A 39 6.42 3.09 -12.79
CA GLU A 39 6.58 4.27 -13.65
C GLU A 39 5.87 5.48 -13.02
N ILE A 40 4.61 5.31 -12.58
CA ILE A 40 3.85 6.37 -11.90
C ILE A 40 4.56 6.82 -10.61
N PHE A 41 5.08 5.87 -9.82
CA PHE A 41 5.84 6.21 -8.63
C PHE A 41 7.10 6.99 -8.98
N ASN A 42 7.86 6.55 -9.96
CA ASN A 42 9.13 7.18 -10.37
C ASN A 42 8.96 8.61 -10.88
N GLU A 43 7.83 8.93 -11.52
CA GLU A 43 7.48 10.27 -11.99
C GLU A 43 6.86 11.14 -10.90
N SER A 44 6.38 10.53 -9.82
CA SER A 44 5.75 11.26 -8.70
C SER A 44 6.77 12.01 -7.84
N LYS A 45 6.26 12.99 -7.06
CA LYS A 45 7.07 13.69 -6.05
C LYS A 45 7.67 12.72 -5.01
N HIS A 46 6.98 11.62 -4.70
CA HIS A 46 7.48 10.59 -3.81
C HIS A 46 8.67 9.84 -4.41
N GLY A 47 8.58 9.46 -5.69
CA GLY A 47 9.68 8.79 -6.37
C GLY A 47 10.90 9.69 -6.56
N VAL A 48 10.69 10.99 -6.86
CA VAL A 48 11.78 11.98 -6.92
C VAL A 48 12.47 12.10 -5.55
N ALA A 49 11.70 12.28 -4.47
CA ALA A 49 12.24 12.38 -3.12
C ALA A 49 12.96 11.09 -2.69
N TYR A 50 12.43 9.93 -3.05
CA TYR A 50 13.08 8.64 -2.78
C TYR A 50 14.46 8.56 -3.44
N ARG A 51 14.57 8.87 -4.74
CA ARG A 51 15.86 8.82 -5.46
C ARG A 51 16.92 9.75 -4.86
N ASP A 52 16.48 10.92 -4.43
CA ASP A 52 17.36 11.94 -3.84
C ASP A 52 17.81 11.57 -2.42
N LEU A 53 16.93 10.97 -1.64
CA LEU A 53 17.11 10.79 -0.20
C LEU A 53 17.32 9.34 0.24
N ARG A 54 17.34 8.36 -0.67
CA ARG A 54 17.36 6.92 -0.35
C ARG A 54 18.49 6.49 0.57
N GLU A 55 19.66 7.13 0.47
CA GLU A 55 20.82 6.80 1.30
C GLU A 55 20.63 7.21 2.77
N HIS A 56 19.67 8.11 3.04
CA HIS A 56 19.29 8.55 4.38
C HIS A 56 18.10 7.76 4.96
N MET A 57 17.51 6.82 4.20
CA MET A 57 16.29 6.12 4.60
C MET A 57 16.53 4.89 5.48
N ASN A 58 17.76 4.61 5.88
CA ASN A 58 18.08 3.48 6.76
C ASN A 58 17.42 2.16 6.34
N LEU A 59 17.48 1.83 5.05
CA LEU A 59 16.78 0.69 4.45
C LEU A 59 17.16 -0.68 5.06
N ASP A 60 18.25 -0.75 5.79
CA ASP A 60 18.74 -1.95 6.50
C ASP A 60 18.23 -2.04 7.95
N ALA A 61 17.51 -1.03 8.46
CA ALA A 61 16.98 -1.07 9.83
C ALA A 61 16.14 -2.33 10.06
N LYS A 62 16.28 -2.96 11.23
CA LYS A 62 15.61 -4.22 11.56
C LYS A 62 14.10 -4.13 11.36
N ASP A 63 13.46 -3.15 11.98
CA ASP A 63 11.99 -2.98 11.95
C ASP A 63 11.53 -1.97 10.89
N TRP A 64 12.38 -1.01 10.55
CA TRP A 64 12.15 0.06 9.56
C TRP A 64 10.82 0.78 9.76
N VAL A 65 10.65 1.36 10.93
CA VAL A 65 9.41 2.01 11.37
C VAL A 65 9.36 3.45 10.88
N LEU A 66 8.35 3.77 10.06
CA LEU A 66 8.10 5.14 9.59
C LEU A 66 7.83 6.06 10.80
N GLY A 67 8.50 7.22 10.82
CA GLY A 67 8.44 8.20 11.89
C GLY A 67 9.39 7.89 13.06
N LYS A 68 10.14 6.78 13.00
CA LYS A 68 11.17 6.42 13.98
C LYS A 68 12.52 6.17 13.31
N ASP A 69 12.57 5.24 12.36
CA ASP A 69 13.81 4.83 11.71
C ASP A 69 14.09 5.66 10.44
N TYR A 70 13.07 6.22 9.85
CA TYR A 70 13.12 7.11 8.69
C TYR A 70 11.87 8.00 8.58
N SER A 71 12.00 9.13 7.84
CA SER A 71 10.88 10.06 7.57
C SER A 71 11.07 10.86 6.27
N GLN A 72 12.09 10.54 5.47
CA GLN A 72 12.52 11.38 4.34
C GLN A 72 11.61 11.23 3.12
N ALA A 73 11.29 9.98 2.76
CA ALA A 73 10.44 9.69 1.61
C ALA A 73 9.76 8.34 1.77
N PRO A 74 8.57 8.12 1.18
CA PRO A 74 7.95 6.80 1.14
C PRO A 74 8.48 5.97 -0.03
N THR A 75 8.41 4.64 0.12
CA THR A 75 8.50 3.66 -0.97
C THR A 75 7.17 2.93 -1.11
N CYS A 76 7.03 2.04 -2.10
CA CYS A 76 5.87 1.16 -2.20
C CYS A 76 5.67 0.37 -0.88
N ALA A 77 6.77 -0.19 -0.33
CA ALA A 77 6.74 -0.91 0.93
C ALA A 77 6.32 -0.02 2.12
N THR A 78 6.68 1.28 2.13
CA THR A 78 6.23 2.22 3.15
C THR A 78 4.70 2.31 3.20
N CYS A 79 4.08 2.51 2.06
CA CYS A 79 2.62 2.65 1.98
C CYS A 79 1.89 1.34 2.23
N HIS A 80 2.36 0.24 1.66
CA HIS A 80 1.62 -1.02 1.64
C HIS A 80 1.93 -1.98 2.78
N MET A 81 3.16 -1.98 3.31
CA MET A 81 3.62 -3.07 4.17
C MET A 81 4.31 -2.62 5.47
N SER A 82 4.80 -1.39 5.54
CA SER A 82 5.67 -0.96 6.63
C SER A 82 4.99 -0.90 8.00
N ALA A 83 5.82 -1.04 9.02
CA ALA A 83 5.52 -0.56 10.35
C ALA A 83 5.52 0.96 10.40
N ASN A 84 4.68 1.54 11.24
CA ASN A 84 4.70 2.97 11.55
C ASN A 84 4.32 3.19 13.02
N THR A 85 4.60 4.37 13.55
CA THR A 85 4.35 4.64 14.98
C THR A 85 2.86 4.69 15.33
N ARG A 86 1.97 4.89 14.35
CA ARG A 86 0.51 4.91 14.57
C ARG A 86 -0.11 3.53 14.64
N ASN A 87 0.50 2.51 14.02
CA ASN A 87 0.02 1.11 14.07
C ASN A 87 0.76 0.23 15.08
N GLY A 88 1.47 0.85 16.03
CA GLY A 88 2.23 0.13 17.05
C GLY A 88 3.49 -0.57 16.53
N GLY A 89 4.05 -0.09 15.42
CA GLY A 89 5.30 -0.61 14.85
C GLY A 89 5.17 -1.98 14.19
N LYS A 90 3.99 -2.36 13.68
CA LYS A 90 3.75 -3.67 13.06
C LYS A 90 3.92 -3.63 11.54
N VAL A 91 4.73 -4.55 11.02
CA VAL A 91 4.88 -4.84 9.58
C VAL A 91 3.75 -5.76 9.12
N SER A 92 3.27 -5.57 7.89
CA SER A 92 2.41 -6.53 7.20
C SER A 92 3.14 -7.11 5.99
N HIS A 93 2.97 -8.40 5.75
CA HIS A 93 3.38 -9.06 4.49
C HIS A 93 2.21 -9.22 3.51
N ASP A 94 1.05 -8.65 3.83
CA ASP A 94 -0.09 -8.51 2.92
C ASP A 94 -0.10 -7.10 2.32
N PRO A 95 0.32 -6.90 1.05
CA PRO A 95 0.31 -5.60 0.39
C PRO A 95 -1.10 -5.07 0.13
N ALA A 96 -2.12 -5.91 0.18
CA ALA A 96 -3.53 -5.53 0.00
C ALA A 96 -4.18 -5.00 1.28
N GLN A 97 -3.56 -5.18 2.45
CA GLN A 97 -4.12 -4.81 3.76
C GLN A 97 -4.55 -3.33 3.87
N ARG A 98 -4.01 -2.46 3.00
CA ARG A 98 -4.28 -1.02 3.01
C ARG A 98 -4.95 -0.52 1.73
N ILE A 99 -5.38 -1.42 0.83
CA ILE A 99 -6.02 -1.07 -0.44
C ILE A 99 -7.54 -1.07 -0.26
N SER A 100 -8.19 0.06 -0.55
CA SER A 100 -9.63 0.24 -0.35
C SER A 100 -10.48 0.03 -1.62
N TRP A 101 -9.86 -0.08 -2.80
CA TRP A 101 -10.51 -0.32 -4.09
C TRP A 101 -9.78 -1.37 -4.91
N THR A 102 -10.48 -2.13 -5.73
CA THR A 102 -9.86 -3.14 -6.61
C THR A 102 -9.16 -2.53 -7.82
N ASN A 103 -9.56 -1.40 -8.32
CA ASN A 103 -9.05 -0.74 -9.54
C ASN A 103 -8.76 -1.72 -10.69
N ARG A 104 -9.62 -2.69 -10.89
CA ARG A 104 -9.49 -3.69 -11.97
C ARG A 104 -10.71 -3.65 -12.87
N PRO A 105 -10.53 -3.44 -14.19
CA PRO A 105 -11.65 -3.51 -15.13
C PRO A 105 -12.42 -4.83 -15.02
N PRO A 106 -13.73 -4.86 -15.38
CA PRO A 106 -14.47 -3.72 -15.92
C PRO A 106 -14.97 -2.72 -14.89
N VAL A 107 -15.09 -3.10 -13.64
CA VAL A 107 -15.63 -2.26 -12.57
C VAL A 107 -14.74 -2.34 -11.32
N SER A 108 -14.36 -1.20 -10.78
CA SER A 108 -13.67 -1.13 -9.49
C SER A 108 -14.65 -1.35 -8.34
N LEU A 109 -14.27 -2.18 -7.39
CA LEU A 109 -15.09 -2.52 -6.22
C LEU A 109 -14.40 -2.06 -4.93
N ARG A 110 -15.22 -1.75 -3.92
CA ARG A 110 -14.73 -1.56 -2.55
C ARG A 110 -14.11 -2.87 -2.06
N MET A 111 -12.93 -2.80 -1.47
CA MET A 111 -12.17 -3.95 -0.95
C MET A 111 -12.63 -4.36 0.45
N ASP A 112 -13.96 -4.48 0.65
CA ASP A 112 -14.49 -5.19 1.81
C ASP A 112 -14.20 -6.67 1.61
N THR A 113 -13.55 -7.32 2.58
CA THR A 113 -13.14 -8.73 2.46
C THR A 113 -13.72 -9.58 3.57
N ASP A 114 -13.97 -10.86 3.25
CA ASP A 114 -14.34 -11.90 4.22
C ASP A 114 -13.14 -12.38 5.04
N ALA A 115 -13.35 -13.38 5.90
CA ALA A 115 -12.31 -13.94 6.76
C ALA A 115 -11.22 -14.67 5.96
N GLU A 116 -11.53 -15.14 4.77
CA GLU A 116 -10.62 -15.81 3.83
C GLU A 116 -9.87 -14.82 2.92
N GLY A 117 -10.21 -13.51 2.98
CA GLY A 117 -9.59 -12.45 2.19
C GLY A 117 -10.19 -12.25 0.80
N ASN A 118 -11.32 -12.87 0.48
CA ASN A 118 -12.01 -12.65 -0.78
C ASN A 118 -12.85 -11.36 -0.73
N VAL A 119 -12.96 -10.68 -1.88
CA VAL A 119 -13.81 -9.48 -1.98
C VAL A 119 -15.28 -9.86 -1.83
N VAL A 120 -15.98 -9.20 -0.91
CA VAL A 120 -17.40 -9.40 -0.66
C VAL A 120 -18.22 -8.72 -1.74
N THR A 121 -18.82 -9.50 -2.63
CA THR A 121 -19.65 -9.02 -3.76
C THR A 121 -21.16 -9.11 -3.47
N GLU A 122 -21.57 -9.56 -2.28
CA GLU A 122 -22.97 -9.59 -1.87
C GLU A 122 -23.57 -8.17 -1.91
N THR A 123 -24.76 -8.05 -2.50
CA THR A 123 -25.45 -6.77 -2.71
C THR A 123 -26.52 -6.47 -1.65
N ASP A 124 -27.05 -7.51 -0.99
CA ASP A 124 -27.97 -7.34 0.14
C ASP A 124 -27.22 -6.74 1.34
N PRO A 125 -27.61 -5.54 1.85
CA PRO A 125 -26.85 -4.84 2.88
C PRO A 125 -26.72 -5.62 4.20
N ASP A 126 -27.76 -6.36 4.60
CA ASP A 126 -27.74 -7.08 5.88
C ASP A 126 -26.87 -8.33 5.79
N LYS A 127 -26.95 -9.08 4.70
CA LYS A 127 -26.07 -10.21 4.44
C LYS A 127 -24.62 -9.76 4.24
N ARG A 128 -24.40 -8.71 3.44
CA ARG A 128 -23.09 -8.13 3.21
C ARG A 128 -22.37 -7.81 4.52
N LYS A 129 -23.06 -7.15 5.45
CA LYS A 129 -22.52 -6.74 6.74
C LYS A 129 -22.01 -7.93 7.57
N THR A 130 -22.66 -9.08 7.49
CA THR A 130 -22.25 -10.29 8.23
C THR A 130 -21.06 -11.01 7.63
N LEU A 131 -20.76 -10.77 6.34
CA LEU A 131 -19.65 -11.39 5.62
C LEU A 131 -18.35 -10.59 5.77
N ILE A 132 -18.42 -9.29 6.05
CA ILE A 132 -17.22 -8.43 6.08
C ILE A 132 -16.42 -8.69 7.36
N ALA A 133 -15.22 -9.20 7.21
CA ALA A 133 -14.21 -9.33 8.27
C ALA A 133 -13.25 -8.13 8.31
N ASP A 134 -12.92 -7.54 7.16
CA ASP A 134 -12.06 -6.35 7.05
C ASP A 134 -12.62 -5.40 5.97
N SER A 135 -13.14 -4.26 6.41
CA SER A 135 -13.80 -3.32 5.51
C SER A 135 -12.82 -2.44 4.73
N ALA A 136 -13.26 -1.97 3.57
CA ALA A 136 -12.51 -1.00 2.77
C ALA A 136 -12.18 0.29 3.56
N ASP A 137 -13.06 0.69 4.49
CA ASP A 137 -12.81 1.86 5.33
C ASP A 137 -11.75 1.60 6.40
N GLN A 138 -11.70 0.40 6.98
CA GLN A 138 -10.61 -0.02 7.88
C GLN A 138 -9.27 -0.06 7.13
N LYS A 139 -9.25 -0.63 5.92
CA LYS A 139 -8.06 -0.64 5.05
C LYS A 139 -7.59 0.77 4.72
N ARG A 140 -8.52 1.67 4.37
CA ARG A 140 -8.23 3.09 4.13
C ARG A 140 -7.70 3.79 5.38
N GLY A 141 -8.27 3.51 6.55
CA GLY A 141 -7.79 4.04 7.82
C GLY A 141 -6.31 3.73 8.03
N ARG A 142 -5.93 2.46 7.83
CA ARG A 142 -4.53 2.03 7.92
C ARG A 142 -3.61 2.72 6.91
N MET A 143 -4.08 3.01 5.69
CA MET A 143 -3.31 3.78 4.71
C MET A 143 -3.20 5.25 5.10
N LYS A 144 -4.29 5.86 5.59
CA LYS A 144 -4.26 7.25 6.09
C LYS A 144 -3.27 7.41 7.24
N ASP A 145 -3.14 6.42 8.12
CA ASP A 145 -2.14 6.46 9.20
C ASP A 145 -0.71 6.59 8.67
N VAL A 146 -0.40 5.96 7.54
CA VAL A 146 0.89 6.15 6.87
C VAL A 146 1.02 7.57 6.32
N CYS A 147 0.02 8.06 5.60
CA CYS A 147 0.04 9.40 4.99
C CYS A 147 0.24 10.51 6.04
N LEU A 148 -0.40 10.37 7.19
CA LEU A 148 -0.38 11.35 8.29
C LEU A 148 0.96 11.47 9.03
N HIS A 149 1.98 10.70 8.65
CA HIS A 149 3.35 10.93 9.10
C HIS A 149 4.01 12.14 8.43
N CYS A 150 3.54 12.51 7.24
CA CYS A 150 4.14 13.58 6.44
C CYS A 150 3.12 14.64 6.00
N HIS A 151 1.84 14.26 5.88
CA HIS A 151 0.77 15.14 5.37
C HIS A 151 -0.24 15.52 6.44
N THR A 152 -0.88 16.68 6.27
CA THR A 152 -1.97 17.13 7.15
C THR A 152 -3.26 16.31 6.91
N PRO A 153 -4.15 16.20 7.91
CA PRO A 153 -5.44 15.53 7.75
C PRO A 153 -6.27 16.07 6.58
N ASP A 154 -6.31 17.38 6.39
CA ASP A 154 -7.09 18.02 5.32
C ASP A 154 -6.56 17.62 3.93
N TYR A 155 -5.23 17.59 3.77
CA TYR A 155 -4.61 17.12 2.53
C TYR A 155 -4.97 15.66 2.24
N VAL A 156 -4.83 14.78 3.24
CA VAL A 156 -5.12 13.34 3.09
C VAL A 156 -6.60 13.10 2.77
N ASN A 157 -7.51 13.80 3.45
CA ASN A 157 -8.95 13.67 3.20
C ASN A 157 -9.34 14.22 1.82
N GLY A 158 -8.76 15.34 1.41
CA GLY A 158 -8.96 15.92 0.08
C GLY A 158 -8.48 14.99 -1.04
N PHE A 159 -7.32 14.36 -0.87
CA PHE A 159 -6.81 13.35 -1.79
C PHE A 159 -7.78 12.18 -1.95
N TYR A 160 -8.25 11.60 -0.86
CA TYR A 160 -9.17 10.47 -0.92
C TYR A 160 -10.54 10.83 -1.50
N LYS A 161 -11.02 12.07 -1.27
CA LYS A 161 -12.23 12.53 -1.92
C LYS A 161 -12.08 12.57 -3.44
N GLN A 162 -10.99 13.16 -3.95
CA GLN A 162 -10.72 13.21 -5.38
C GLN A 162 -10.56 11.81 -5.98
N TYR A 163 -9.87 10.93 -5.27
CA TYR A 163 -9.69 9.55 -5.69
C TYR A 163 -11.02 8.79 -5.80
N ASP A 164 -11.90 8.91 -4.81
CA ASP A 164 -13.21 8.27 -4.83
C ASP A 164 -14.09 8.84 -5.95
N ASP A 165 -14.11 10.17 -6.11
CA ASP A 165 -14.86 10.84 -7.18
C ASP A 165 -14.39 10.33 -8.56
N LEU A 166 -13.08 10.15 -8.75
CA LEU A 166 -12.51 9.62 -9.99
C LEU A 166 -12.92 8.15 -10.24
N VAL A 167 -12.82 7.28 -9.23
CA VAL A 167 -13.21 5.87 -9.37
C VAL A 167 -14.70 5.75 -9.70
N VAL A 168 -15.56 6.54 -9.04
CA VAL A 168 -17.00 6.53 -9.32
C VAL A 168 -17.30 7.05 -10.72
N LEU A 169 -16.53 8.04 -11.20
CA LEU A 169 -16.70 8.58 -12.56
C LEU A 169 -16.40 7.54 -13.65
N PHE A 170 -15.45 6.66 -13.42
CA PHE A 170 -15.03 5.64 -14.39
C PHE A 170 -15.84 4.34 -14.31
N ASN A 171 -16.53 4.07 -13.21
CA ASN A 171 -17.42 2.91 -13.06
C ASN A 171 -18.78 3.14 -13.73
#